data_6fe351458f038d08bd85da5701ae80ca
#
_entry.id   6fe351458f038d08bd85da5701ae80ca
#
_cell.length_a   1.000
_cell.length_b   1.000
_cell.length_c   1.000
_cell.angle_alpha   90.00
_cell.angle_beta   90.00
_cell.angle_gamma   90.00
#
_symmetry.space_group_name_H-M   'P 1'
#
loop_
_entity.id
_entity.type
_entity.pdbx_description
1 polymer ?
#
loop_
_entity_poly.entity_id
_entity_poly.type
_entity_poly.pdbx_seq_one_letter_code
_entity_poly.pdbx_strand_id
1 'polypeptide(L)'
;MFGNKITRRHFMKDSVAAVLLGLGLIPKSAAQKSTVGTDNNDAASVKGFVPTDPANSPIGTGKGINPGRVVWNYDGKLCDQNGTSGWWWEDHRTDPQVAQSMMNQALLNLTGIDDPVESWDSLFKYFNQTHYGQKDVGYQAGDKIAIKVNNIFSRYYEWTDSQDNRPCPQMVHALLWQLVNIAGVPEEDIAIYDCIFYHGDPVYKYCHADFPGVRWAEGDATDRDDGHGYEDGPGSDPGTREKVVPDTNCRVYYGDPNIVPGSGTVCLPTVVSEAKYLIDVALPRPHELAGVTLCAKNFFGSVWNPDPPPGNAYYYHGWCPFYMHKAVAALDFAADIPMRPMGSYNALVDLMGHKELGGKTILFLGECIRFKYWSAAPFNGGPASSLFMSQDMVAIESVLLDFLRSEGAVPAGTPDNYLHEAAQADNPPSGTIYDPENDGIPLKSLGVHEHWNNSTDKQYSRNLGTGDGIELVNVIKITQTAVENSNADLPKTFALFANYPNPFNPTTTIKYSVSKESFVTIKVYDIVGKEIATLVSDRKSAGNYSVNFNAGNLPSGVYLYRMQAGSFVSAKKSILLK
;
A
#
# COMPACT_ATOMS: atom_id res chain seq x y z
N MET A 1 22.80 47.18 1.40
CA MET A 1 22.89 45.87 2.06
C MET A 1 21.57 45.60 2.77
N PHE A 2 20.59 45.08 2.10
CA PHE A 2 19.37 44.56 2.72
C PHE A 2 19.06 43.24 2.04
N GLY A 3 19.34 42.14 2.74
CA GLY A 3 18.99 40.80 2.30
C GLY A 3 17.55 40.50 2.63
N ASN A 4 16.69 40.43 1.64
CA ASN A 4 15.33 39.91 1.78
C ASN A 4 15.39 38.40 1.97
N LYS A 5 15.03 37.92 3.15
CA LYS A 5 14.74 36.51 3.40
C LYS A 5 13.39 36.19 2.77
N ILE A 6 13.41 35.55 1.62
CA ILE A 6 12.22 34.95 1.02
C ILE A 6 11.87 33.71 1.85
N THR A 7 10.68 33.66 2.41
CA THR A 7 10.21 32.55 3.22
C THR A 7 9.89 31.34 2.35
N ARG A 8 10.32 30.14 2.78
CA ARG A 8 10.18 28.82 2.10
C ARG A 8 8.75 28.50 1.56
N ARG A 9 7.73 29.15 2.09
CA ARG A 9 6.34 28.94 1.67
C ARG A 9 6.01 29.48 0.25
N HIS A 10 6.73 30.47 -0.24
CA HIS A 10 6.59 30.97 -1.61
C HIS A 10 7.30 30.09 -2.63
N PHE A 11 8.41 29.46 -2.24
CA PHE A 11 9.23 28.67 -3.16
C PHE A 11 8.55 27.37 -3.67
N MET A 12 7.70 26.74 -2.87
CA MET A 12 7.00 25.51 -3.31
C MET A 12 5.81 25.74 -4.23
N LYS A 13 5.14 26.91 -4.16
CA LYS A 13 4.09 27.28 -5.12
C LYS A 13 4.66 27.67 -6.48
N ASP A 14 5.86 28.28 -6.46
CA ASP A 14 6.50 28.78 -7.67
C ASP A 14 7.36 27.72 -8.39
N SER A 15 7.73 26.59 -7.73
CA SER A 15 8.67 25.61 -8.31
C SER A 15 8.05 24.79 -9.45
N VAL A 16 6.80 24.35 -9.33
CA VAL A 16 6.12 23.62 -10.42
C VAL A 16 5.71 24.57 -11.53
N ALA A 17 5.18 25.75 -11.17
CA ALA A 17 4.83 26.79 -12.14
C ALA A 17 6.08 27.42 -12.81
N ALA A 18 7.19 27.59 -12.08
CA ALA A 18 8.42 28.17 -12.63
C ALA A 18 9.15 27.22 -13.58
N VAL A 19 9.14 25.92 -13.31
CA VAL A 19 9.68 24.90 -14.23
C VAL A 19 8.87 24.87 -15.54
N LEU A 20 7.55 24.95 -15.45
CA LEU A 20 6.68 24.95 -16.62
C LEU A 20 6.72 26.31 -17.40
N LEU A 21 6.90 27.43 -16.69
CA LEU A 21 7.09 28.75 -17.31
C LEU A 21 8.47 28.90 -17.98
N GLY A 22 9.52 28.30 -17.41
CA GLY A 22 10.86 28.27 -17.99
C GLY A 22 10.96 27.44 -19.26
N LEU A 23 10.07 26.45 -19.44
CA LEU A 23 9.99 25.58 -20.60
C LEU A 23 9.12 26.14 -21.75
N GLY A 24 8.49 27.30 -21.58
CA GLY A 24 7.59 27.88 -22.59
C GLY A 24 6.30 27.10 -22.81
N LEU A 25 5.96 26.18 -21.90
CA LEU A 25 4.83 25.26 -22.03
C LEU A 25 3.50 25.83 -21.51
N ILE A 26 3.53 26.97 -20.82
CA ILE A 26 2.31 27.65 -20.36
C ILE A 26 2.28 29.08 -20.92
N PRO A 27 1.21 29.51 -21.63
CA PRO A 27 1.02 30.90 -21.98
C PRO A 27 0.90 31.76 -20.73
N LYS A 28 1.56 32.93 -20.70
CA LYS A 28 1.52 33.88 -19.55
C LYS A 28 0.11 34.26 -19.09
N SER A 29 -0.90 34.06 -19.95
CA SER A 29 -2.31 34.33 -19.64
C SER A 29 -2.97 33.24 -18.76
N ALA A 30 -2.43 32.03 -18.70
CA ALA A 30 -2.99 30.94 -17.89
C ALA A 30 -2.54 31.03 -16.42
N ALA A 31 -1.37 31.61 -16.15
CA ALA A 31 -0.85 31.80 -14.80
C ALA A 31 -1.67 32.77 -13.93
N GLN A 32 -2.53 33.60 -14.56
CA GLN A 32 -3.38 34.55 -13.85
C GLN A 32 -4.74 34.00 -13.41
N LYS A 33 -5.11 32.77 -13.76
CA LYS A 33 -6.40 32.17 -13.41
C LYS A 33 -6.39 31.19 -12.24
N SER A 34 -5.24 30.90 -11.63
CA SER A 34 -5.14 29.97 -10.49
C SER A 34 -5.07 30.66 -9.12
N THR A 35 -5.63 31.86 -8.96
CA THR A 35 -5.92 32.37 -7.63
C THR A 35 -7.25 31.79 -7.17
N VAL A 36 -7.20 30.61 -6.59
CA VAL A 36 -8.30 30.13 -5.73
C VAL A 36 -8.26 31.01 -4.49
N GLY A 37 -9.28 31.82 -4.34
CA GLY A 37 -9.48 32.71 -3.20
C GLY A 37 -9.51 31.89 -1.90
N THR A 38 -8.72 32.36 -0.94
CA THR A 38 -8.90 31.99 0.47
C THR A 38 -10.10 32.75 0.99
N ASP A 39 -11.29 32.21 0.88
CA ASP A 39 -12.42 32.65 1.68
C ASP A 39 -12.99 31.49 2.47
N ASN A 40 -13.05 31.75 3.76
CA ASN A 40 -13.55 30.86 4.80
C ASN A 40 -15.06 30.68 4.71
N ASN A 41 -15.52 29.53 5.17
CA ASN A 41 -16.85 29.22 5.63
C ASN A 41 -17.96 29.29 4.57
N ASP A 42 -18.09 28.16 3.86
CA ASP A 42 -19.41 27.56 3.67
C ASP A 42 -19.20 26.04 3.55
N ALA A 43 -19.78 25.29 4.48
CA ALA A 43 -19.98 23.86 4.34
C ALA A 43 -20.98 23.65 3.18
N ALA A 44 -20.50 23.88 1.95
CA ALA A 44 -21.21 23.51 0.75
C ALA A 44 -21.38 21.99 0.82
N SER A 45 -22.61 21.53 0.91
CA SER A 45 -23.01 20.14 0.74
C SER A 45 -22.18 19.55 -0.39
N VAL A 46 -21.26 18.64 -0.08
CA VAL A 46 -20.55 17.86 -1.08
C VAL A 46 -21.64 17.23 -1.95
N LYS A 47 -21.81 17.71 -3.17
CA LYS A 47 -22.67 17.05 -4.14
C LYS A 47 -22.09 15.67 -4.29
N GLY A 48 -22.80 14.66 -3.78
CA GLY A 48 -22.34 13.29 -3.83
C GLY A 48 -21.91 12.97 -5.26
N PHE A 49 -20.70 12.44 -5.41
CA PHE A 49 -20.24 11.95 -6.70
C PHE A 49 -21.24 10.87 -7.17
N VAL A 50 -21.71 11.01 -8.38
CA VAL A 50 -22.51 9.99 -9.06
C VAL A 50 -21.60 9.39 -10.11
N PRO A 51 -21.22 8.10 -10.00
CA PRO A 51 -20.47 7.39 -11.04
C PRO A 51 -21.20 7.50 -12.38
N THR A 52 -20.45 7.52 -13.48
CA THR A 52 -21.05 7.42 -14.82
C THR A 52 -21.67 6.06 -15.05
N ASP A 53 -21.16 5.03 -14.35
CA ASP A 53 -21.66 3.67 -14.40
C ASP A 53 -22.68 3.40 -13.30
N PRO A 54 -23.66 2.52 -13.56
CA PRO A 54 -24.58 2.10 -12.53
C PRO A 54 -23.84 1.44 -11.35
N ALA A 55 -24.24 1.77 -10.15
CA ALA A 55 -23.75 1.08 -8.96
C ALA A 55 -24.02 -0.43 -9.05
N ASN A 56 -23.13 -1.23 -8.48
CA ASN A 56 -23.25 -2.68 -8.41
C ASN A 56 -23.41 -3.36 -9.79
N SER A 57 -22.74 -2.83 -10.79
CA SER A 57 -22.73 -3.34 -12.18
C SER A 57 -21.31 -3.73 -12.57
N PRO A 58 -20.83 -4.92 -12.14
CA PRO A 58 -19.45 -5.33 -12.33
C PRO A 58 -19.12 -5.57 -13.80
N ILE A 59 -17.91 -5.14 -14.21
CA ILE A 59 -17.28 -5.46 -15.49
C ILE A 59 -15.93 -6.14 -15.24
N GLY A 60 -15.51 -7.00 -16.17
CA GLY A 60 -14.26 -7.77 -16.01
C GLY A 60 -14.43 -9.04 -15.19
N THR A 61 -13.30 -9.61 -14.76
CA THR A 61 -13.26 -10.91 -14.07
C THR A 61 -12.39 -10.82 -12.84
N GLY A 62 -12.97 -11.04 -11.66
CA GLY A 62 -12.26 -10.99 -10.38
C GLY A 62 -11.07 -11.94 -10.32
N LYS A 63 -10.00 -11.49 -9.67
CA LYS A 63 -8.74 -12.22 -9.45
C LYS A 63 -8.55 -12.54 -7.97
N GLY A 64 -7.61 -13.46 -7.70
CA GLY A 64 -7.22 -13.86 -6.34
C GLY A 64 -7.88 -15.15 -5.86
N ILE A 65 -7.44 -15.64 -4.70
CA ILE A 65 -7.99 -16.83 -4.01
C ILE A 65 -9.49 -16.63 -3.75
N ASN A 66 -9.86 -15.43 -3.32
CA ASN A 66 -11.23 -14.95 -3.23
C ASN A 66 -11.42 -13.86 -4.29
N PRO A 67 -11.90 -14.21 -5.48
CA PRO A 67 -11.91 -13.29 -6.63
C PRO A 67 -12.62 -11.97 -6.34
N GLY A 68 -11.97 -10.84 -6.65
CA GLY A 68 -12.52 -9.50 -6.42
C GLY A 68 -12.60 -9.07 -4.95
N ARG A 69 -11.99 -9.81 -4.02
CA ARG A 69 -12.00 -9.44 -2.60
C ARG A 69 -11.01 -8.30 -2.33
N VAL A 70 -11.51 -7.27 -1.65
CA VAL A 70 -10.72 -6.18 -1.09
C VAL A 70 -10.98 -6.11 0.40
N VAL A 71 -9.92 -6.12 1.21
CA VAL A 71 -10.01 -5.90 2.65
C VAL A 71 -9.72 -4.45 2.96
N TRP A 72 -10.62 -3.78 3.68
CA TRP A 72 -10.40 -2.48 4.29
C TRP A 72 -10.26 -2.65 5.80
N ASN A 73 -9.05 -2.46 6.30
CA ASN A 73 -8.76 -2.49 7.73
C ASN A 73 -8.55 -1.06 8.24
N TYR A 74 -9.39 -0.63 9.17
CA TYR A 74 -9.33 0.67 9.82
C TYR A 74 -9.16 0.52 11.32
N ASP A 75 -8.14 1.18 11.89
CA ASP A 75 -7.98 1.30 13.34
C ASP A 75 -7.58 2.73 13.71
N GLY A 76 -8.50 3.49 14.31
CA GLY A 76 -8.27 4.89 14.69
C GLY A 76 -7.16 5.10 15.72
N LYS A 77 -6.61 4.03 16.31
CA LYS A 77 -5.45 4.09 17.21
C LYS A 77 -4.12 4.04 16.48
N LEU A 78 -4.13 3.71 15.18
CA LEU A 78 -2.88 3.54 14.44
C LEU A 78 -2.04 4.81 14.44
N CYS A 79 -2.62 5.97 14.15
CA CYS A 79 -1.87 7.20 14.04
C CYS A 79 -2.57 8.36 14.76
N ASP A 80 -1.86 9.01 15.68
CA ASP A 80 -2.30 10.27 16.29
C ASP A 80 -2.11 11.43 15.32
N GLN A 81 -3.18 11.83 14.67
CA GLN A 81 -3.20 12.91 13.69
C GLN A 81 -3.08 14.30 14.31
N ASN A 82 -3.45 14.46 15.58
CA ASN A 82 -3.55 15.74 16.27
C ASN A 82 -2.36 16.03 17.16
N GLY A 83 -1.46 15.07 17.36
CA GLY A 83 -0.27 15.25 18.16
C GLY A 83 0.62 16.36 17.62
N THR A 84 1.16 17.17 18.52
CA THR A 84 2.01 18.34 18.20
C THR A 84 3.47 18.13 18.53
N SER A 85 3.81 17.04 19.22
CA SER A 85 5.18 16.68 19.60
C SER A 85 5.72 15.61 18.64
N GLY A 86 6.95 15.81 18.15
CA GLY A 86 7.62 14.88 17.26
C GLY A 86 6.99 14.74 15.87
N TRP A 87 7.50 13.77 15.14
CA TRP A 87 7.04 13.48 13.77
C TRP A 87 5.95 12.42 13.78
N TRP A 88 5.06 12.47 12.79
CA TRP A 88 3.94 11.52 12.71
C TRP A 88 4.38 10.06 12.55
N TRP A 89 5.58 9.82 12.03
CA TRP A 89 6.17 8.49 11.83
C TRP A 89 6.93 7.94 13.05
N GLU A 90 6.96 8.66 14.15
CA GLU A 90 7.55 8.15 15.39
C GLU A 90 6.54 7.27 16.16
N ASP A 91 7.02 6.25 16.87
CA ASP A 91 6.19 5.23 17.52
C ASP A 91 5.15 5.77 18.52
N HIS A 92 5.45 6.91 19.14
CA HIS A 92 4.48 7.56 20.02
C HIS A 92 3.33 8.27 19.28
N ARG A 93 3.43 8.41 17.95
CA ARG A 93 2.44 9.01 17.06
C ARG A 93 1.79 7.98 16.12
N THR A 94 2.55 6.97 15.69
CA THR A 94 2.08 5.86 14.88
C THR A 94 2.44 4.56 15.57
N ASP A 95 1.44 3.86 16.07
CA ASP A 95 1.60 2.69 16.94
C ASP A 95 2.01 1.44 16.12
N PRO A 96 3.25 0.91 16.33
CA PRO A 96 3.74 -0.24 15.57
C PRO A 96 2.98 -1.53 15.88
N GLN A 97 2.40 -1.68 17.07
CA GLN A 97 1.63 -2.87 17.44
C GLN A 97 0.27 -2.87 16.73
N VAL A 98 -0.32 -1.69 16.58
CA VAL A 98 -1.55 -1.53 15.81
C VAL A 98 -1.26 -1.79 14.32
N ALA A 99 -0.17 -1.26 13.76
CA ALA A 99 0.25 -1.53 12.38
C ALA A 99 0.43 -3.03 12.12
N GLN A 100 1.15 -3.73 13.01
CA GLN A 100 1.34 -5.19 12.92
C GLN A 100 0.02 -5.96 13.00
N SER A 101 -0.87 -5.55 13.91
CA SER A 101 -2.20 -6.17 14.06
C SER A 101 -3.06 -5.97 12.81
N MET A 102 -3.02 -4.77 12.22
CA MET A 102 -3.77 -4.46 11.00
C MET A 102 -3.26 -5.27 9.81
N MET A 103 -1.93 -5.37 9.62
CA MET A 103 -1.34 -6.17 8.56
C MET A 103 -1.75 -7.64 8.68
N ASN A 104 -1.63 -8.22 9.87
CA ASN A 104 -2.04 -9.60 10.12
C ASN A 104 -3.52 -9.84 9.85
N GLN A 105 -4.40 -8.95 10.34
CA GLN A 105 -5.84 -9.09 10.13
C GLN A 105 -6.25 -8.90 8.67
N ALA A 106 -5.59 -7.98 7.95
CA ALA A 106 -5.84 -7.81 6.52
C ALA A 106 -5.53 -9.10 5.75
N LEU A 107 -4.39 -9.74 6.04
CA LEU A 107 -4.00 -11.01 5.43
C LEU A 107 -5.01 -12.13 5.71
N LEU A 108 -5.40 -12.34 6.98
CA LEU A 108 -6.35 -13.39 7.36
C LEU A 108 -7.72 -13.19 6.69
N ASN A 109 -8.20 -11.95 6.64
CA ASN A 109 -9.48 -11.64 5.99
C ASN A 109 -9.40 -11.73 4.46
N LEU A 110 -8.25 -11.42 3.86
CA LEU A 110 -8.04 -11.57 2.43
C LEU A 110 -8.14 -13.03 2.00
N THR A 111 -7.48 -13.92 2.72
CA THR A 111 -7.45 -15.35 2.40
C THR A 111 -8.67 -16.09 2.92
N GLY A 112 -9.28 -15.63 4.02
CA GLY A 112 -10.32 -16.35 4.75
C GLY A 112 -9.78 -17.50 5.60
N ILE A 113 -8.46 -17.53 5.85
CA ILE A 113 -7.76 -18.55 6.63
C ILE A 113 -7.33 -17.94 7.97
N ASP A 114 -7.63 -18.60 9.08
CA ASP A 114 -7.38 -18.07 10.44
C ASP A 114 -5.90 -18.23 10.91
N ASP A 115 -5.05 -18.85 10.11
CA ASP A 115 -3.63 -19.01 10.39
C ASP A 115 -2.79 -18.18 9.41
N PRO A 116 -1.91 -17.28 9.90
CA PRO A 116 -1.16 -16.40 9.02
C PRO A 116 -0.05 -17.11 8.22
N VAL A 117 0.49 -18.23 8.71
CA VAL A 117 1.47 -19.03 7.95
C VAL A 117 0.77 -19.74 6.79
N GLU A 118 -0.38 -20.35 7.05
CA GLU A 118 -1.19 -20.99 6.00
C GLU A 118 -1.73 -19.94 5.01
N SER A 119 -2.02 -18.72 5.48
CA SER A 119 -2.45 -17.62 4.63
C SER A 119 -1.37 -17.24 3.61
N TRP A 120 -0.13 -17.02 4.04
CA TRP A 120 0.98 -16.75 3.14
C TRP A 120 1.27 -17.90 2.18
N ASP A 121 1.30 -19.13 2.69
CA ASP A 121 1.51 -20.31 1.86
C ASP A 121 0.43 -20.44 0.76
N SER A 122 -0.83 -20.16 1.12
CA SER A 122 -1.94 -20.18 0.16
C SER A 122 -1.80 -19.11 -0.93
N LEU A 123 -1.32 -17.89 -0.59
CA LEU A 123 -1.06 -16.83 -1.57
C LEU A 123 0.03 -17.25 -2.56
N PHE A 124 1.15 -17.79 -2.09
CA PHE A 124 2.24 -18.27 -2.94
C PHE A 124 1.79 -19.44 -3.82
N LYS A 125 1.07 -20.42 -3.26
CA LYS A 125 0.54 -21.57 -4.00
C LYS A 125 -0.44 -21.14 -5.08
N TYR A 126 -1.36 -20.27 -4.75
CA TYR A 126 -2.31 -19.74 -5.73
C TYR A 126 -1.57 -19.04 -6.88
N PHE A 127 -0.62 -18.18 -6.56
CA PHE A 127 0.16 -17.46 -7.56
C PHE A 127 0.98 -18.41 -8.43
N ASN A 128 1.74 -19.35 -7.82
CA ASN A 128 2.55 -20.30 -8.55
C ASN A 128 1.72 -21.22 -9.47
N GLN A 129 0.51 -21.58 -9.04
CA GLN A 129 -0.40 -22.38 -9.86
C GLN A 129 -0.95 -21.56 -11.04
N THR A 130 -1.40 -20.33 -10.79
CA THR A 130 -2.07 -19.51 -11.81
C THR A 130 -1.09 -18.90 -12.81
N HIS A 131 0.10 -18.54 -12.34
CA HIS A 131 1.11 -17.83 -13.14
C HIS A 131 2.13 -18.77 -13.79
N TYR A 132 2.57 -19.79 -13.08
CA TYR A 132 3.60 -20.74 -13.55
C TYR A 132 3.08 -22.15 -13.80
N GLY A 133 1.80 -22.45 -13.55
CA GLY A 133 1.24 -23.79 -13.65
C GLY A 133 1.75 -24.77 -12.59
N GLN A 134 2.41 -24.28 -11.54
CA GLN A 134 3.03 -25.07 -10.47
C GLN A 134 2.01 -25.35 -9.35
N LYS A 135 1.41 -26.53 -9.38
CA LYS A 135 0.39 -26.91 -8.40
C LYS A 135 1.01 -27.22 -7.04
N ASP A 136 0.40 -26.70 -5.97
CA ASP A 136 0.76 -26.91 -4.56
C ASP A 136 2.20 -26.52 -4.20
N VAL A 137 2.82 -25.64 -4.98
CA VAL A 137 4.16 -25.12 -4.71
C VAL A 137 4.03 -23.75 -4.03
N GLY A 138 4.44 -23.67 -2.77
CA GLY A 138 4.56 -22.42 -2.01
C GLY A 138 5.86 -21.67 -2.32
N TYR A 139 6.22 -20.72 -1.45
CA TYR A 139 7.51 -20.04 -1.54
C TYR A 139 8.68 -21.03 -1.42
N GLN A 140 9.72 -20.84 -2.21
CA GLN A 140 10.97 -21.61 -2.13
C GLN A 140 12.13 -20.65 -1.82
N ALA A 141 13.01 -21.04 -0.90
CA ALA A 141 14.20 -20.24 -0.57
C ALA A 141 15.03 -19.95 -1.83
N GLY A 142 15.37 -18.69 -2.03
CA GLY A 142 16.00 -18.16 -3.26
C GLY A 142 15.01 -17.57 -4.28
N ASP A 143 13.71 -17.81 -4.12
CA ASP A 143 12.68 -17.08 -4.89
C ASP A 143 12.63 -15.63 -4.40
N LYS A 144 13.05 -14.66 -5.21
CA LYS A 144 13.15 -13.27 -4.80
C LYS A 144 11.80 -12.57 -4.79
N ILE A 145 11.62 -11.67 -3.83
CA ILE A 145 10.44 -10.80 -3.68
C ILE A 145 10.88 -9.35 -3.82
N ALA A 146 10.31 -8.62 -4.77
CA ALA A 146 10.48 -7.18 -4.88
C ALA A 146 9.25 -6.47 -4.30
N ILE A 147 9.48 -5.48 -3.42
CA ILE A 147 8.42 -4.67 -2.81
C ILE A 147 8.52 -3.25 -3.36
N LYS A 148 7.55 -2.84 -4.17
CA LYS A 148 7.44 -1.46 -4.66
C LYS A 148 6.80 -0.60 -3.59
N VAL A 149 7.52 0.41 -3.12
CA VAL A 149 6.99 1.47 -2.26
C VAL A 149 6.87 2.78 -3.04
N ASN A 150 6.15 3.76 -2.52
CA ASN A 150 6.01 5.08 -3.14
C ASN A 150 6.76 6.12 -2.31
N ASN A 151 7.98 6.47 -2.73
CA ASN A 151 8.83 7.45 -2.05
C ASN A 151 8.67 8.88 -2.58
N ILE A 152 7.55 9.20 -3.22
CA ILE A 152 7.35 10.54 -3.77
C ILE A 152 7.64 11.62 -2.74
N PHE A 153 8.38 12.68 -3.13
CA PHE A 153 8.89 13.74 -2.26
C PHE A 153 10.00 13.34 -1.26
N SER A 154 10.44 12.08 -1.20
CA SER A 154 11.66 11.70 -0.48
C SER A 154 12.90 12.07 -1.30
N ARG A 155 13.13 13.39 -1.47
CA ARG A 155 14.28 13.92 -2.24
C ARG A 155 15.58 13.92 -1.44
N TYR A 156 15.49 13.65 -0.13
CA TYR A 156 16.60 13.61 0.81
C TYR A 156 16.41 12.41 1.73
N TYR A 157 17.49 11.89 2.25
CA TYR A 157 17.45 10.82 3.25
C TYR A 157 16.75 11.29 4.53
N GLU A 158 17.08 12.50 5.00
CA GLU A 158 16.44 13.06 6.18
C GLU A 158 15.10 13.70 5.86
N TRP A 159 14.08 13.31 6.58
CA TRP A 159 12.78 13.97 6.52
C TRP A 159 12.72 15.08 7.54
N THR A 160 12.79 16.30 7.08
CA THR A 160 12.84 17.53 7.89
C THR A 160 11.51 18.28 7.96
N ASP A 161 10.45 17.72 7.38
CA ASP A 161 9.13 18.32 7.34
C ASP A 161 8.04 17.25 7.60
N SER A 162 6.83 17.69 7.90
CA SER A 162 5.68 16.84 8.22
C SER A 162 4.89 16.40 6.99
N GLN A 163 5.53 16.14 5.86
CA GLN A 163 4.81 15.67 4.67
C GLN A 163 4.17 14.31 4.91
N ASP A 164 2.88 14.22 4.61
CA ASP A 164 2.03 13.08 4.95
C ASP A 164 1.97 12.02 3.82
N ASN A 165 2.65 12.22 2.72
CA ASN A 165 2.63 11.38 1.52
C ASN A 165 3.94 10.58 1.36
N ARG A 166 4.43 10.05 2.45
CA ARG A 166 5.60 9.19 2.53
C ARG A 166 5.22 7.83 3.09
N PRO A 167 5.95 6.74 2.76
CA PRO A 167 5.68 5.43 3.34
C PRO A 167 5.74 5.47 4.86
N CYS A 168 4.84 4.77 5.51
CA CYS A 168 4.83 4.66 6.97
C CYS A 168 5.86 3.61 7.42
N PRO A 169 6.88 3.98 8.22
CA PRO A 169 7.89 3.04 8.70
C PRO A 169 7.30 1.81 9.37
N GLN A 170 6.32 2.00 10.26
CA GLN A 170 5.67 0.92 11.01
C GLN A 170 4.89 -0.03 10.11
N MET A 171 4.30 0.47 9.01
CA MET A 171 3.53 -0.36 8.10
C MET A 171 4.45 -1.17 7.17
N VAL A 172 5.53 -0.57 6.65
CA VAL A 172 6.57 -1.27 5.89
C VAL A 172 7.24 -2.34 6.75
N HIS A 173 7.58 -2.00 7.99
CA HIS A 173 8.13 -2.95 8.96
C HIS A 173 7.17 -4.11 9.25
N ALA A 174 5.87 -3.83 9.41
CA ALA A 174 4.86 -4.86 9.63
C ALA A 174 4.77 -5.83 8.45
N LEU A 175 4.92 -5.36 7.21
CA LEU A 175 4.97 -6.22 6.03
C LEU A 175 6.24 -7.09 6.02
N LEU A 176 7.41 -6.50 6.29
CA LEU A 176 8.66 -7.26 6.39
C LEU A 176 8.58 -8.31 7.49
N TRP A 177 8.02 -7.95 8.64
CA TRP A 177 7.83 -8.89 9.74
C TRP A 177 6.95 -10.08 9.33
N GLN A 178 5.89 -9.84 8.57
CA GLN A 178 5.03 -10.91 8.03
C GLN A 178 5.81 -11.82 7.07
N LEU A 179 6.58 -11.27 6.16
CA LEU A 179 7.35 -12.05 5.19
C LEU A 179 8.44 -12.88 5.87
N VAL A 180 9.24 -12.25 6.74
CA VAL A 180 10.39 -12.92 7.35
C VAL A 180 9.97 -13.89 8.46
N ASN A 181 9.14 -13.43 9.40
CA ASN A 181 8.85 -14.20 10.62
C ASN A 181 7.63 -15.11 10.50
N ILE A 182 6.73 -14.86 9.56
CA ILE A 182 5.52 -15.67 9.37
C ILE A 182 5.64 -16.53 8.12
N ALA A 183 5.93 -15.92 6.96
CA ALA A 183 6.06 -16.65 5.70
C ALA A 183 7.41 -17.40 5.60
N GLY A 184 8.40 -17.05 6.43
CA GLY A 184 9.71 -17.70 6.45
C GLY A 184 10.61 -17.33 5.27
N VAL A 185 10.41 -16.15 4.68
CA VAL A 185 11.24 -15.65 3.58
C VAL A 185 12.56 -15.14 4.14
N PRO A 186 13.72 -15.61 3.67
CA PRO A 186 15.01 -15.04 4.04
C PRO A 186 15.11 -13.57 3.69
N GLU A 187 15.74 -12.76 4.52
CA GLU A 187 15.87 -11.32 4.32
C GLU A 187 16.57 -10.98 2.99
N GLU A 188 17.60 -11.75 2.61
CA GLU A 188 18.36 -11.62 1.37
C GLU A 188 17.55 -11.92 0.10
N ASP A 189 16.39 -12.54 0.24
CA ASP A 189 15.45 -12.76 -0.86
C ASP A 189 14.45 -11.59 -1.02
N ILE A 190 14.49 -10.60 -0.13
CA ILE A 190 13.59 -9.44 -0.16
C ILE A 190 14.35 -8.19 -0.60
N ALA A 191 13.77 -7.45 -1.55
CA ALA A 191 14.25 -6.13 -1.95
C ALA A 191 13.09 -5.12 -1.91
N ILE A 192 13.28 -3.98 -1.23
CA ILE A 192 12.38 -2.82 -1.31
C ILE A 192 12.93 -1.86 -2.36
N TYR A 193 12.07 -1.33 -3.24
CA TYR A 193 12.54 -0.45 -4.29
C TYR A 193 11.62 0.73 -4.60
N ASP A 194 12.24 1.83 -5.04
CA ASP A 194 11.63 2.94 -5.77
C ASP A 194 12.68 3.48 -6.75
N CYS A 195 12.31 3.59 -8.03
CA CYS A 195 13.31 3.96 -9.05
C CYS A 195 13.52 5.47 -9.17
N ILE A 196 12.71 6.31 -8.51
CA ILE A 196 12.72 7.75 -8.71
C ILE A 196 13.39 8.48 -7.53
N PHE A 197 13.08 8.06 -6.32
CA PHE A 197 13.43 8.77 -5.09
C PHE A 197 14.19 7.87 -4.11
N TYR A 198 14.83 8.52 -3.13
CA TYR A 198 15.51 7.83 -2.05
C TYR A 198 14.53 7.22 -1.06
N HIS A 199 14.93 6.11 -0.46
CA HIS A 199 14.28 5.64 0.76
C HIS A 199 14.70 6.57 1.92
N GLY A 200 13.74 7.29 2.49
CA GLY A 200 14.02 8.18 3.61
C GLY A 200 14.56 7.43 4.82
N ASP A 201 15.50 8.05 5.54
CA ASP A 201 16.10 7.50 6.74
C ASP A 201 15.08 7.00 7.79
N PRO A 202 13.94 7.68 8.02
CA PRO A 202 12.94 7.15 8.96
C PRO A 202 12.44 5.76 8.59
N VAL A 203 12.17 5.49 7.32
CA VAL A 203 11.71 4.17 6.87
C VAL A 203 12.86 3.16 6.81
N TYR A 204 13.98 3.57 6.22
CA TYR A 204 15.14 2.69 6.07
C TYR A 204 15.70 2.25 7.43
N LYS A 205 16.06 3.20 8.31
CA LYS A 205 16.66 2.90 9.60
C LYS A 205 15.72 2.12 10.51
N TYR A 206 14.43 2.41 10.45
CA TYR A 206 13.43 1.71 11.23
C TYR A 206 13.34 0.23 10.85
N CYS A 207 13.30 -0.07 9.57
CA CYS A 207 13.21 -1.45 9.08
C CYS A 207 14.56 -2.19 9.15
N HIS A 208 15.66 -1.50 8.80
CA HIS A 208 17.00 -2.09 8.77
C HIS A 208 17.51 -2.49 10.17
N ALA A 209 17.01 -1.87 11.24
CA ALA A 209 17.35 -2.24 12.60
C ALA A 209 16.98 -3.69 12.95
N ASP A 210 15.85 -4.18 12.41
CA ASP A 210 15.35 -5.53 12.68
C ASP A 210 15.56 -6.49 11.49
N PHE A 211 15.72 -5.95 10.25
CA PHE A 211 15.88 -6.71 9.01
C PHE A 211 17.10 -6.22 8.21
N PRO A 212 18.34 -6.40 8.74
CA PRO A 212 19.54 -5.84 8.10
C PRO A 212 19.92 -6.52 6.78
N GLY A 213 19.41 -7.71 6.48
CA GLY A 213 19.66 -8.44 5.25
C GLY A 213 18.75 -8.02 4.08
N VAL A 214 17.69 -7.24 4.33
CA VAL A 214 16.80 -6.75 3.27
C VAL A 214 17.52 -5.70 2.40
N ARG A 215 17.45 -5.89 1.08
CA ARG A 215 18.04 -4.97 0.09
C ARG A 215 17.15 -3.75 -0.14
N TRP A 216 17.78 -2.59 -0.36
CA TRP A 216 17.07 -1.33 -0.62
C TRP A 216 17.57 -0.71 -1.92
N ALA A 217 16.80 -0.87 -2.99
CA ALA A 217 17.12 -0.35 -4.31
C ALA A 217 16.41 1.01 -4.53
N GLU A 218 17.19 2.06 -4.76
CA GLU A 218 16.67 3.43 -4.83
C GLU A 218 17.12 4.17 -6.07
N GLY A 219 16.30 5.12 -6.50
CA GLY A 219 16.62 5.99 -7.63
C GLY A 219 17.81 6.88 -7.32
N ASP A 220 18.60 7.15 -8.33
CA ASP A 220 19.57 8.22 -8.31
C ASP A 220 18.88 9.52 -8.74
N ALA A 221 18.61 10.38 -7.77
CA ALA A 221 18.02 11.69 -8.06
C ALA A 221 18.92 12.56 -8.98
N THR A 222 20.19 12.18 -9.18
CA THR A 222 21.08 12.85 -10.13
C THR A 222 20.75 12.56 -11.59
N ASP A 223 20.02 11.48 -11.90
CA ASP A 223 19.56 11.19 -13.26
C ASP A 223 18.44 12.14 -13.74
N ARG A 224 17.91 12.98 -12.87
CA ARG A 224 17.02 14.09 -13.23
C ARG A 224 17.86 15.35 -13.46
N ASP A 225 18.13 15.63 -14.72
CA ASP A 225 18.75 16.90 -15.15
C ASP A 225 17.71 18.06 -15.09
N ASP A 226 17.09 18.23 -13.92
CA ASP A 226 16.20 19.36 -13.64
C ASP A 226 16.97 20.57 -13.08
N GLY A 227 18.31 20.52 -13.09
CA GLY A 227 19.19 21.55 -12.57
C GLY A 227 19.24 21.61 -11.04
N HIS A 228 18.58 20.71 -10.35
CA HIS A 228 18.63 20.54 -8.92
C HIS A 228 19.44 19.29 -8.59
N GLY A 229 20.77 19.40 -8.68
CA GLY A 229 21.67 18.36 -8.17
C GLY A 229 21.38 18.12 -6.69
N TYR A 230 21.04 16.89 -6.33
CA TYR A 230 20.94 16.49 -4.94
C TYR A 230 22.35 16.18 -4.44
N GLU A 231 22.78 16.89 -3.39
CA GLU A 231 24.16 16.80 -2.89
C GLU A 231 24.48 15.47 -2.20
N ASP A 232 23.46 14.68 -1.86
CA ASP A 232 23.60 13.41 -1.16
C ASP A 232 23.38 12.24 -2.11
N GLY A 233 24.46 11.77 -2.75
CA GLY A 233 24.41 10.55 -3.58
C GLY A 233 24.12 9.28 -2.76
N PRO A 234 23.72 8.17 -3.44
CA PRO A 234 23.54 6.88 -2.76
C PRO A 234 24.86 6.47 -2.11
N GLY A 235 24.88 6.26 -0.80
CA GLY A 235 26.06 5.67 -0.20
C GLY A 235 26.59 6.25 1.10
N SER A 236 25.81 7.00 1.88
CA SER A 236 26.21 7.31 3.26
C SER A 236 26.18 6.08 4.19
N ASP A 237 25.53 5.00 3.75
CA ASP A 237 25.50 3.74 4.48
C ASP A 237 25.82 2.56 3.53
N PRO A 238 27.13 2.22 3.38
CA PRO A 238 27.55 1.19 2.44
C PRO A 238 27.16 -0.19 2.92
N GLY A 239 26.26 -0.84 2.23
CA GLY A 239 25.99 -2.26 2.47
C GLY A 239 24.67 -2.77 1.96
N THR A 240 23.57 -2.01 2.13
CA THR A 240 22.23 -2.47 1.78
C THR A 240 21.42 -1.49 0.93
N ARG A 241 21.88 -0.25 0.75
CA ARG A 241 21.31 0.72 -0.21
C ARG A 241 22.07 0.63 -1.52
N GLU A 242 21.37 0.36 -2.59
CA GLU A 242 21.94 0.20 -3.93
C GLU A 242 21.21 1.07 -4.96
N LYS A 243 21.92 1.49 -6.00
CA LYS A 243 21.30 2.19 -7.11
C LYS A 243 20.47 1.21 -7.94
N VAL A 244 19.24 1.61 -8.28
CA VAL A 244 18.40 0.86 -9.23
C VAL A 244 19.06 0.88 -10.62
N VAL A 245 19.14 -0.30 -11.24
CA VAL A 245 19.71 -0.50 -12.56
C VAL A 245 18.62 -0.94 -13.53
N PRO A 246 18.49 -0.32 -14.73
CA PRO A 246 17.53 -0.77 -15.73
C PRO A 246 17.96 -2.10 -16.36
N ASP A 247 17.00 -3.02 -16.53
CA ASP A 247 17.17 -4.21 -17.36
C ASP A 247 16.73 -3.90 -18.80
N THR A 248 17.68 -3.64 -19.68
CA THR A 248 17.40 -3.30 -21.08
C THR A 248 16.77 -4.43 -21.89
N ASN A 249 16.75 -5.66 -21.36
CA ASN A 249 16.09 -6.82 -21.99
C ASN A 249 14.64 -6.97 -21.51
N CYS A 250 14.30 -6.44 -20.33
CA CYS A 250 12.94 -6.48 -19.80
C CYS A 250 12.17 -5.22 -20.21
N ARG A 251 11.47 -5.31 -21.33
CA ARG A 251 10.84 -4.15 -21.99
C ARG A 251 9.32 -4.21 -21.89
N VAL A 252 8.72 -3.04 -21.66
CA VAL A 252 7.27 -2.82 -21.77
C VAL A 252 6.99 -2.14 -23.11
N TYR A 253 6.13 -2.75 -23.90
CA TYR A 253 5.59 -2.21 -25.14
C TYR A 253 4.21 -1.63 -24.87
N TYR A 254 3.94 -0.44 -25.41
CA TYR A 254 2.66 0.22 -25.21
C TYR A 254 1.72 0.00 -26.38
N GLY A 255 0.44 -0.20 -26.10
CA GLY A 255 -0.58 -0.38 -27.13
C GLY A 255 -0.73 0.81 -28.09
N ASP A 256 -0.33 2.02 -27.67
CA ASP A 256 -0.11 3.17 -28.57
C ASP A 256 1.37 3.42 -28.75
N PRO A 257 1.98 3.09 -29.90
CA PRO A 257 3.43 3.25 -30.12
C PRO A 257 3.89 4.72 -30.12
N ASN A 258 2.97 5.68 -30.22
CA ASN A 258 3.30 7.11 -30.19
C ASN A 258 3.49 7.66 -28.78
N ILE A 259 3.19 6.87 -27.75
CA ILE A 259 3.31 7.29 -26.35
C ILE A 259 4.78 7.47 -25.95
N VAL A 260 5.66 6.57 -26.41
CA VAL A 260 7.08 6.60 -26.08
C VAL A 260 7.89 7.13 -27.27
N PRO A 261 8.33 8.38 -27.25
CA PRO A 261 9.21 8.90 -28.28
C PRO A 261 10.53 8.11 -28.34
N GLY A 262 10.97 7.79 -29.54
CA GLY A 262 12.19 7.03 -29.79
C GLY A 262 11.91 5.56 -30.03
N SER A 263 12.23 4.69 -29.08
CA SER A 263 12.11 3.22 -29.22
C SER A 263 10.69 2.69 -29.18
N GLY A 264 9.72 3.48 -28.71
CA GLY A 264 8.35 3.02 -28.46
C GLY A 264 8.22 2.12 -27.22
N THR A 265 9.28 1.95 -26.43
CA THR A 265 9.32 1.04 -25.27
C THR A 265 10.03 1.67 -24.09
N VAL A 266 9.75 1.15 -22.89
CA VAL A 266 10.52 1.42 -21.68
C VAL A 266 11.08 0.12 -21.09
N CYS A 267 12.03 0.22 -20.16
CA CYS A 267 12.63 -0.93 -19.48
C CYS A 267 12.19 -0.96 -18.01
N LEU A 268 12.10 -2.15 -17.45
CA LEU A 268 11.94 -2.36 -16.01
C LEU A 268 13.30 -2.45 -15.31
N PRO A 269 13.37 -2.27 -13.98
CA PRO A 269 14.62 -2.42 -13.23
C PRO A 269 14.97 -3.90 -13.01
N THR A 270 16.28 -4.18 -12.85
CA THR A 270 16.79 -5.54 -12.56
C THR A 270 16.18 -6.12 -11.29
N VAL A 271 15.97 -5.31 -10.25
CA VAL A 271 15.32 -5.74 -9.01
C VAL A 271 13.91 -6.31 -9.25
N VAL A 272 13.23 -5.85 -10.29
CA VAL A 272 11.91 -6.36 -10.72
C VAL A 272 12.07 -7.58 -11.61
N SER A 273 12.89 -7.52 -12.67
CA SER A 273 13.03 -8.65 -13.60
C SER A 273 13.62 -9.92 -12.96
N GLU A 274 14.48 -9.77 -11.95
CA GLU A 274 15.06 -10.87 -11.18
C GLU A 274 14.11 -11.46 -10.11
N ALA A 275 13.10 -10.71 -9.69
CA ALA A 275 12.15 -11.16 -8.68
C ALA A 275 11.14 -12.15 -9.27
N LYS A 276 10.79 -13.18 -8.51
CA LYS A 276 9.71 -14.10 -8.84
C LYS A 276 8.34 -13.54 -8.42
N TYR A 277 8.31 -12.81 -7.34
CA TYR A 277 7.10 -12.21 -6.80
C TYR A 277 7.27 -10.70 -6.62
N LEU A 278 6.19 -9.98 -6.77
CA LEU A 278 6.13 -8.55 -6.51
C LEU A 278 5.02 -8.26 -5.49
N ILE A 279 5.26 -7.31 -4.60
CA ILE A 279 4.26 -6.71 -3.72
C ILE A 279 4.25 -5.21 -4.00
N ASP A 280 3.07 -4.65 -4.22
CA ASP A 280 2.90 -3.22 -4.46
C ASP A 280 2.32 -2.53 -3.23
N VAL A 281 3.03 -1.53 -2.69
CA VAL A 281 2.62 -0.71 -1.55
C VAL A 281 2.43 0.72 -2.03
N ALA A 282 1.21 1.04 -2.42
CA ALA A 282 0.84 2.35 -2.92
C ALA A 282 0.45 3.30 -1.81
N LEU A 283 0.63 4.60 -2.06
CA LEU A 283 0.08 5.70 -1.26
C LEU A 283 -1.09 6.33 -2.01
N PRO A 284 -2.32 5.88 -1.76
CA PRO A 284 -3.51 6.38 -2.46
C PRO A 284 -3.72 7.88 -2.23
N ARG A 285 -3.85 8.65 -3.33
CA ARG A 285 -4.04 10.10 -3.29
C ARG A 285 -4.56 10.65 -4.61
N PRO A 286 -5.11 11.89 -4.63
CA PRO A 286 -5.39 12.60 -5.87
C PRO A 286 -4.09 12.96 -6.62
N HIS A 287 -4.23 13.17 -7.93
CA HIS A 287 -3.13 13.55 -8.82
C HIS A 287 -3.62 14.56 -9.87
N GLU A 288 -2.86 15.64 -10.06
CA GLU A 288 -3.24 16.76 -10.94
C GLU A 288 -3.40 16.39 -12.41
N LEU A 289 -2.75 15.34 -12.88
CA LEU A 289 -2.79 14.87 -14.27
C LEU A 289 -3.64 13.60 -14.42
N ALA A 290 -3.31 12.58 -13.66
CA ALA A 290 -3.92 11.26 -13.77
C ALA A 290 -5.23 11.11 -12.96
N GLY A 291 -5.68 12.17 -12.30
CA GLY A 291 -6.82 12.14 -11.37
C GLY A 291 -6.45 11.52 -10.02
N VAL A 292 -5.80 10.36 -10.03
CA VAL A 292 -5.37 9.63 -8.83
C VAL A 292 -3.96 9.04 -8.98
N THR A 293 -3.31 8.77 -7.86
CA THR A 293 -2.17 7.86 -7.74
C THR A 293 -2.59 6.75 -6.79
N LEU A 294 -2.73 5.55 -7.32
CA LEU A 294 -3.05 4.32 -6.62
C LEU A 294 -1.99 3.27 -6.96
N CYS A 295 -2.30 1.98 -6.86
CA CYS A 295 -1.37 0.88 -7.16
C CYS A 295 -0.86 0.92 -8.62
N ALA A 296 -1.77 1.04 -9.60
CA ALA A 296 -1.40 1.08 -11.02
C ALA A 296 -0.43 2.23 -11.33
N LYS A 297 -0.72 3.44 -10.80
CA LYS A 297 0.15 4.58 -11.03
C LYS A 297 1.46 4.51 -10.23
N ASN A 298 1.53 3.72 -9.16
CA ASN A 298 2.77 3.48 -8.43
C ASN A 298 3.82 2.81 -9.34
N PHE A 299 3.40 2.01 -10.32
CA PHE A 299 4.29 1.39 -11.31
C PHE A 299 4.97 2.36 -12.26
N PHE A 300 4.50 3.61 -12.38
CA PHE A 300 5.25 4.63 -13.13
C PHE A 300 6.65 4.86 -12.56
N GLY A 301 6.84 4.61 -11.26
CA GLY A 301 8.15 4.62 -10.63
C GLY A 301 9.03 3.42 -10.96
N SER A 302 8.60 2.53 -11.86
CA SER A 302 9.33 1.32 -12.25
C SER A 302 9.78 1.31 -13.70
N VAL A 303 9.62 2.41 -14.46
CA VAL A 303 9.92 2.44 -15.90
C VAL A 303 11.01 3.45 -16.24
N TRP A 304 11.92 3.04 -17.12
CA TRP A 304 13.05 3.83 -17.59
C TRP A 304 13.08 3.86 -19.12
N ASN A 305 13.28 5.04 -19.70
CA ASN A 305 13.40 5.18 -21.15
C ASN A 305 14.84 4.93 -21.60
N PRO A 306 15.12 3.83 -22.34
CA PRO A 306 16.47 3.49 -22.77
C PRO A 306 17.00 4.36 -23.91
N ASP A 307 16.11 4.84 -24.79
CA ASP A 307 16.46 5.49 -26.06
C ASP A 307 15.67 6.81 -26.24
N PRO A 308 15.83 7.78 -25.32
CA PRO A 308 15.09 9.03 -25.43
C PRO A 308 15.57 9.84 -26.64
N PRO A 309 14.66 10.56 -27.35
CA PRO A 309 15.06 11.47 -28.40
C PRO A 309 15.89 12.62 -27.83
N PRO A 310 16.75 13.27 -28.65
CA PRO A 310 17.46 14.47 -28.25
C PRO A 310 16.48 15.55 -27.79
N GLY A 311 16.70 16.14 -26.63
CA GLY A 311 15.83 17.19 -26.12
C GLY A 311 15.96 17.42 -24.63
N ASN A 312 14.89 17.88 -24.01
CA ASN A 312 14.83 18.14 -22.58
C ASN A 312 14.96 16.83 -21.79
N ALA A 313 16.04 16.70 -21.03
CA ALA A 313 16.33 15.52 -20.22
C ALA A 313 15.20 15.17 -19.24
N TYR A 314 14.67 16.14 -18.51
CA TYR A 314 13.55 15.95 -17.58
C TYR A 314 12.30 15.36 -18.26
N TYR A 315 12.07 15.70 -19.51
CA TYR A 315 10.87 15.25 -20.24
C TYR A 315 11.00 13.83 -20.79
N TYR A 316 12.20 13.43 -21.21
CA TYR A 316 12.41 12.21 -21.99
C TYR A 316 13.36 11.19 -21.36
N HIS A 317 14.20 11.57 -20.42
CA HIS A 317 15.26 10.72 -19.86
C HIS A 317 14.92 10.19 -18.47
N GLY A 318 15.64 9.15 -18.07
CA GLY A 318 15.63 8.62 -16.73
C GLY A 318 14.37 7.84 -16.34
N TRP A 319 14.23 7.64 -15.06
CA TRP A 319 13.09 6.93 -14.48
C TRP A 319 11.82 7.80 -14.52
N CYS A 320 10.68 7.17 -14.83
CA CYS A 320 9.36 7.81 -14.92
C CYS A 320 9.37 9.07 -15.80
N PRO A 321 9.69 8.98 -17.11
CA PRO A 321 9.73 10.14 -17.97
C PRO A 321 8.40 10.91 -17.98
N PHE A 322 8.46 12.23 -17.85
CA PHE A 322 7.26 13.05 -17.68
C PHE A 322 6.23 12.93 -18.82
N TYR A 323 6.70 12.71 -20.06
CA TYR A 323 5.79 12.56 -21.22
C TYR A 323 4.77 11.43 -21.07
N MET A 324 5.07 10.40 -20.27
CA MET A 324 4.13 9.29 -20.02
C MET A 324 2.82 9.76 -19.36
N HIS A 325 2.82 10.90 -18.70
CA HIS A 325 1.60 11.46 -18.14
C HIS A 325 0.57 11.85 -19.20
N LYS A 326 0.97 12.11 -20.46
CA LYS A 326 0.03 12.30 -21.58
C LYS A 326 -0.82 11.08 -21.85
N ALA A 327 -0.26 9.90 -21.61
CA ALA A 327 -0.95 8.64 -21.84
C ALA A 327 -1.98 8.28 -20.77
N VAL A 328 -1.98 8.98 -19.64
CA VAL A 328 -2.83 8.70 -18.48
C VAL A 328 -3.58 9.95 -17.99
N ALA A 329 -3.60 11.02 -18.79
CA ALA A 329 -4.21 12.28 -18.40
C ALA A 329 -5.73 12.12 -18.20
N ALA A 330 -6.17 12.20 -16.96
CA ALA A 330 -7.58 12.17 -16.57
C ALA A 330 -8.18 13.58 -16.38
N LEU A 331 -7.36 14.62 -16.51
CA LEU A 331 -7.70 16.03 -16.35
C LEU A 331 -7.00 16.86 -17.42
N ASP A 332 -7.60 18.01 -17.78
CA ASP A 332 -6.95 19.01 -18.61
C ASP A 332 -5.86 19.72 -17.80
N PHE A 333 -4.61 19.43 -18.09
CA PHE A 333 -3.48 20.05 -17.41
C PHE A 333 -2.84 21.18 -18.23
N ALA A 334 -2.61 20.95 -19.51
CA ALA A 334 -2.03 21.90 -20.44
C ALA A 334 -2.56 21.65 -21.86
N ALA A 335 -2.36 22.59 -22.76
CA ALA A 335 -2.83 22.47 -24.15
C ALA A 335 -2.26 21.25 -24.88
N ASP A 336 -1.07 20.80 -24.50
CA ASP A 336 -0.40 19.62 -25.05
C ASP A 336 -0.58 18.36 -24.19
N ILE A 337 -1.29 18.47 -23.06
CA ILE A 337 -1.70 17.36 -22.19
C ILE A 337 -3.21 17.48 -21.92
N PRO A 338 -4.05 17.27 -22.93
CA PRO A 338 -5.49 17.28 -22.77
C PRO A 338 -5.97 16.04 -22.02
N MET A 339 -7.10 16.16 -21.33
CA MET A 339 -7.81 15.03 -20.74
C MET A 339 -8.12 13.99 -21.80
N ARG A 340 -7.83 12.73 -21.49
CA ARG A 340 -8.24 11.60 -22.33
C ARG A 340 -9.69 11.23 -22.00
N PRO A 341 -10.56 11.11 -23.00
CA PRO A 341 -11.95 10.73 -22.76
C PRO A 341 -12.07 9.29 -22.29
N MET A 342 -13.20 8.96 -21.67
CA MET A 342 -13.56 7.58 -21.39
C MET A 342 -13.55 6.75 -22.67
N GLY A 343 -13.10 5.50 -22.61
CA GLY A 343 -12.93 4.61 -23.76
C GLY A 343 -11.75 4.97 -24.66
N SER A 344 -10.73 5.64 -24.12
CA SER A 344 -9.46 5.85 -24.83
C SER A 344 -8.35 5.02 -24.20
N TYR A 345 -7.36 4.65 -25.03
CA TYR A 345 -6.15 3.97 -24.58
C TYR A 345 -5.55 4.60 -23.30
N ASN A 346 -5.07 3.75 -22.38
CA ASN A 346 -4.40 4.20 -21.18
C ASN A 346 -3.17 3.33 -20.87
N ALA A 347 -1.99 3.96 -20.80
CA ALA A 347 -0.72 3.26 -20.58
C ALA A 347 -0.59 2.55 -19.20
N LEU A 348 -1.45 2.87 -18.25
CA LEU A 348 -1.48 2.10 -16.98
C LEU A 348 -1.85 0.64 -17.22
N VAL A 349 -2.70 0.36 -18.21
CA VAL A 349 -3.15 -1.01 -18.50
C VAL A 349 -1.99 -1.90 -18.95
N ASP A 350 -1.07 -1.37 -19.77
CA ASP A 350 0.14 -2.10 -20.16
C ASP A 350 1.01 -2.42 -18.95
N LEU A 351 1.17 -1.48 -18.01
CA LEU A 351 1.95 -1.71 -16.78
C LEU A 351 1.24 -2.70 -15.84
N MET A 352 -0.09 -2.59 -15.70
CA MET A 352 -0.90 -3.50 -14.89
C MET A 352 -0.85 -4.93 -15.41
N GLY A 353 -0.81 -5.10 -16.73
CA GLY A 353 -0.85 -6.42 -17.38
C GLY A 353 0.52 -7.04 -17.63
N HIS A 354 1.60 -6.24 -17.67
CA HIS A 354 2.94 -6.75 -17.98
C HIS A 354 3.36 -7.87 -17.03
N LYS A 355 3.75 -9.04 -17.59
CA LYS A 355 4.05 -10.26 -16.81
C LYS A 355 5.14 -10.07 -15.75
N GLU A 356 6.12 -9.18 -16.02
CA GLU A 356 7.22 -8.90 -15.09
C GLU A 356 6.92 -7.72 -14.14
N LEU A 357 5.72 -7.15 -14.16
CA LEU A 357 5.33 -6.03 -13.29
C LEU A 357 3.99 -6.33 -12.62
N GLY A 358 2.86 -5.79 -13.12
CA GLY A 358 1.56 -6.05 -12.52
C GLY A 358 1.16 -7.53 -12.56
N GLY A 359 1.51 -8.23 -13.64
CA GLY A 359 1.22 -9.65 -13.82
C GLY A 359 1.85 -10.56 -12.77
N LYS A 360 3.03 -10.23 -12.22
CA LYS A 360 3.66 -11.02 -11.14
C LYS A 360 3.43 -10.47 -9.72
N THR A 361 2.58 -9.48 -9.57
CA THR A 361 2.25 -8.92 -8.26
C THR A 361 1.28 -9.84 -7.53
N ILE A 362 1.74 -10.40 -6.41
CA ILE A 362 0.94 -11.34 -5.61
C ILE A 362 0.02 -10.62 -4.63
N LEU A 363 0.33 -9.35 -4.30
CA LEU A 363 -0.39 -8.58 -3.29
C LEU A 363 -0.30 -7.09 -3.58
N PHE A 364 -1.46 -6.42 -3.54
CA PHE A 364 -1.60 -4.97 -3.65
C PHE A 364 -2.05 -4.40 -2.32
N LEU A 365 -1.36 -3.35 -1.85
CA LEU A 365 -1.65 -2.65 -0.62
C LEU A 365 -1.89 -1.15 -0.90
N GLY A 366 -2.96 -0.62 -0.35
CA GLY A 366 -3.20 0.82 -0.27
C GLY A 366 -2.92 1.29 1.15
N GLU A 367 -1.80 1.99 1.35
CA GLU A 367 -1.41 2.53 2.65
C GLU A 367 -2.01 3.93 2.82
N CYS A 368 -3.07 4.03 3.62
CA CYS A 368 -3.78 5.28 3.91
C CYS A 368 -3.63 5.66 5.38
N ILE A 369 -2.40 5.79 5.89
CA ILE A 369 -2.15 6.03 7.32
C ILE A 369 -2.34 7.49 7.66
N ARG A 370 -1.74 8.38 6.88
CA ARG A 370 -1.88 9.82 6.99
C ARG A 370 -2.02 10.45 5.63
N PHE A 371 -2.98 11.37 5.49
CA PHE A 371 -3.30 11.93 4.20
C PHE A 371 -3.67 13.40 4.31
N LYS A 372 -2.76 14.27 3.89
CA LYS A 372 -2.98 15.73 4.00
C LYS A 372 -2.50 16.54 2.80
N TYR A 373 -2.21 15.87 1.68
CA TYR A 373 -1.54 16.53 0.56
C TYR A 373 -2.37 17.62 -0.10
N TRP A 374 -3.70 17.47 -0.18
CA TRP A 374 -4.58 18.37 -0.91
C TRP A 374 -5.62 19.08 -0.04
N SER A 375 -5.41 19.17 1.26
CA SER A 375 -6.35 19.76 2.22
C SER A 375 -7.67 18.98 2.39
N ALA A 376 -7.85 17.87 1.70
CA ALA A 376 -8.94 16.96 1.93
C ALA A 376 -8.47 15.84 2.86
N ALA A 377 -9.12 15.67 4.00
CA ALA A 377 -8.90 14.51 4.84
C ALA A 377 -9.69 13.35 4.22
N PRO A 378 -9.07 12.26 3.77
CA PRO A 378 -9.83 11.10 3.35
C PRO A 378 -10.60 10.53 4.55
N PHE A 379 -11.74 9.90 4.27
CA PHE A 379 -12.51 9.15 5.27
C PHE A 379 -13.20 9.99 6.35
N ASN A 380 -13.93 11.05 5.95
CA ASN A 380 -14.77 11.92 6.79
C ASN A 380 -14.01 12.75 7.84
N GLY A 381 -12.87 13.30 7.48
CA GLY A 381 -12.11 14.20 8.36
C GLY A 381 -11.47 13.52 9.56
N GLY A 382 -11.61 12.21 9.67
CA GLY A 382 -10.87 11.39 10.61
C GLY A 382 -9.45 11.10 10.12
N PRO A 383 -8.58 10.55 10.97
CA PRO A 383 -7.32 10.00 10.53
C PRO A 383 -7.60 8.92 9.49
N ALA A 384 -6.82 8.91 8.43
CA ALA A 384 -6.93 7.86 7.42
C ALA A 384 -6.74 6.48 8.04
N SER A 385 -5.72 6.29 8.87
CA SER A 385 -5.47 5.09 9.70
C SER A 385 -6.00 3.77 9.09
N SER A 386 -5.87 3.65 7.77
CA SER A 386 -6.45 2.56 6.98
C SER A 386 -5.39 1.83 6.18
N LEU A 387 -5.57 0.53 6.07
CA LEU A 387 -4.84 -0.36 5.18
C LEU A 387 -5.84 -1.08 4.27
N PHE A 388 -5.64 -0.98 2.97
CA PHE A 388 -6.37 -1.78 1.99
C PHE A 388 -5.47 -2.89 1.47
N MET A 389 -6.05 -4.08 1.18
CA MET A 389 -5.30 -5.23 0.71
C MET A 389 -6.14 -6.05 -0.28
N SER A 390 -5.55 -6.45 -1.41
CA SER A 390 -6.20 -7.29 -2.42
C SER A 390 -5.18 -8.07 -3.25
N GLN A 391 -5.63 -9.15 -3.90
CA GLN A 391 -4.93 -9.81 -5.01
C GLN A 391 -5.46 -9.35 -6.38
N ASP A 392 -6.55 -8.60 -6.40
CA ASP A 392 -7.16 -8.05 -7.60
C ASP A 392 -6.82 -6.56 -7.69
N MET A 393 -5.93 -6.20 -8.63
CA MET A 393 -5.50 -4.82 -8.81
C MET A 393 -6.66 -3.91 -9.19
N VAL A 394 -7.51 -4.33 -10.10
CA VAL A 394 -8.62 -3.49 -10.58
C VAL A 394 -9.65 -3.29 -9.46
N ALA A 395 -9.91 -4.32 -8.67
CA ALA A 395 -10.83 -4.23 -7.54
C ALA A 395 -10.34 -3.27 -6.45
N ILE A 396 -9.06 -3.36 -6.04
CA ILE A 396 -8.51 -2.43 -5.03
C ILE A 396 -8.48 -0.99 -5.53
N GLU A 397 -8.13 -0.77 -6.81
CA GLU A 397 -8.16 0.54 -7.45
C GLU A 397 -9.57 1.13 -7.44
N SER A 398 -10.58 0.32 -7.78
CA SER A 398 -12.00 0.73 -7.79
C SER A 398 -12.47 1.14 -6.40
N VAL A 399 -12.16 0.34 -5.39
CA VAL A 399 -12.49 0.63 -3.98
C VAL A 399 -11.81 1.92 -3.51
N LEU A 400 -10.50 2.05 -3.73
CA LEU A 400 -9.75 3.24 -3.33
C LEU A 400 -10.24 4.50 -4.03
N LEU A 401 -10.64 4.40 -5.30
CA LEU A 401 -11.21 5.51 -6.06
C LEU A 401 -12.55 5.95 -5.48
N ASP A 402 -13.44 5.00 -5.15
CA ASP A 402 -14.73 5.29 -4.52
C ASP A 402 -14.55 5.97 -3.16
N PHE A 403 -13.61 5.50 -2.33
CA PHE A 403 -13.27 6.16 -1.07
C PHE A 403 -12.77 7.59 -1.29
N LEU A 404 -11.79 7.81 -2.16
CA LEU A 404 -11.26 9.15 -2.42
C LEU A 404 -12.31 10.10 -2.98
N ARG A 405 -13.21 9.62 -3.82
CA ARG A 405 -14.31 10.40 -4.38
C ARG A 405 -15.36 10.76 -3.33
N SER A 406 -15.70 9.83 -2.45
CA SER A 406 -16.68 10.09 -1.39
C SER A 406 -16.22 11.17 -0.42
N GLU A 407 -14.91 11.37 -0.30
CA GLU A 407 -14.29 12.43 0.50
C GLU A 407 -14.06 13.74 -0.28
N GLY A 408 -14.48 13.78 -1.54
CA GLY A 408 -14.27 14.95 -2.39
C GLY A 408 -12.81 15.20 -2.79
N ALA A 409 -11.96 14.17 -2.64
CA ALA A 409 -10.52 14.28 -2.90
C ALA A 409 -10.15 14.18 -4.39
N VAL A 410 -11.02 13.63 -5.22
CA VAL A 410 -10.76 13.44 -6.66
C VAL A 410 -11.45 14.53 -7.47
N PRO A 411 -10.71 15.31 -8.28
CA PRO A 411 -11.30 16.29 -9.15
C PRO A 411 -12.16 15.65 -10.25
N ALA A 412 -13.05 16.44 -10.84
CA ALA A 412 -13.84 15.99 -11.99
C ALA A 412 -12.92 15.68 -13.19
N GLY A 413 -13.19 14.58 -13.87
CA GLY A 413 -12.39 14.10 -15.00
C GLY A 413 -12.74 12.65 -15.33
N THR A 414 -11.77 11.93 -15.91
CA THR A 414 -11.90 10.54 -16.33
C THR A 414 -10.93 9.59 -15.62
N PRO A 415 -10.79 9.67 -14.27
CA PRO A 415 -9.86 8.80 -13.56
C PRO A 415 -10.26 7.32 -13.60
N ASP A 416 -11.47 6.97 -14.04
CA ASP A 416 -11.95 5.59 -14.22
C ASP A 416 -11.52 4.97 -15.54
N ASN A 417 -11.08 5.77 -16.50
CA ASN A 417 -10.82 5.29 -17.86
C ASN A 417 -9.96 4.02 -17.88
N TYR A 418 -8.84 4.02 -17.13
CA TYR A 418 -7.96 2.85 -17.10
C TYR A 418 -8.57 1.63 -16.42
N LEU A 419 -9.53 1.81 -15.50
CA LEU A 419 -10.23 0.70 -14.83
C LEU A 419 -11.13 -0.04 -15.81
N HIS A 420 -11.85 0.70 -16.66
CA HIS A 420 -12.65 0.11 -17.74
C HIS A 420 -11.79 -0.63 -18.75
N GLU A 421 -10.70 0.00 -19.19
CA GLU A 421 -9.74 -0.61 -20.11
C GLU A 421 -9.10 -1.88 -19.52
N ALA A 422 -8.69 -1.86 -18.24
CA ALA A 422 -8.08 -2.99 -17.55
C ALA A 422 -9.06 -4.12 -17.24
N ALA A 423 -10.28 -3.80 -16.81
CA ALA A 423 -11.30 -4.79 -16.54
C ALA A 423 -11.71 -5.55 -17.82
N GLN A 424 -11.67 -4.89 -18.96
CA GLN A 424 -12.06 -5.42 -20.28
C GLN A 424 -10.86 -5.49 -21.25
N ALA A 425 -9.65 -5.76 -20.77
CA ALA A 425 -8.44 -5.68 -21.58
C ALA A 425 -8.42 -6.65 -22.78
N ASP A 426 -9.24 -7.69 -22.75
CA ASP A 426 -9.50 -8.61 -23.88
C ASP A 426 -10.51 -8.05 -24.92
N ASN A 427 -11.28 -7.03 -24.56
CA ASN A 427 -12.19 -6.30 -25.45
C ASN A 427 -12.39 -4.86 -24.92
N PRO A 428 -11.32 -4.05 -24.88
CA PRO A 428 -11.36 -2.77 -24.21
C PRO A 428 -12.21 -1.74 -24.96
N PRO A 429 -12.85 -0.79 -24.26
CA PRO A 429 -13.65 0.27 -24.87
C PRO A 429 -12.93 1.07 -25.95
N SER A 430 -11.61 1.24 -25.81
CA SER A 430 -10.76 1.94 -26.81
C SER A 430 -10.56 1.15 -28.10
N GLY A 431 -10.81 -0.15 -28.10
CA GLY A 431 -10.42 -1.06 -29.19
C GLY A 431 -8.91 -1.30 -29.30
N THR A 432 -8.11 -0.87 -28.31
CA THR A 432 -6.66 -1.10 -28.27
C THR A 432 -6.35 -2.58 -28.06
N ILE A 433 -5.34 -3.10 -28.73
CA ILE A 433 -4.76 -4.40 -28.40
C ILE A 433 -3.65 -4.16 -27.38
N TYR A 434 -3.85 -4.57 -26.14
CA TYR A 434 -2.85 -4.51 -25.09
C TYR A 434 -1.99 -5.78 -25.16
N ASP A 435 -0.72 -5.63 -25.56
CA ASP A 435 0.29 -6.70 -25.65
C ASP A 435 1.63 -6.14 -25.16
N PRO A 436 1.77 -5.95 -23.83
CA PRO A 436 2.93 -5.25 -23.27
C PRO A 436 4.24 -6.03 -23.38
N GLU A 437 4.22 -7.31 -23.70
CA GLU A 437 5.38 -8.15 -24.03
C GLU A 437 5.74 -8.12 -25.51
N ASN A 438 4.83 -7.69 -26.36
CA ASN A 438 4.93 -7.75 -27.83
C ASN A 438 5.21 -9.19 -28.33
N ASP A 439 4.55 -10.16 -27.72
CA ASP A 439 4.67 -11.59 -28.05
C ASP A 439 3.47 -12.13 -28.86
N GLY A 440 2.52 -11.26 -29.20
CA GLY A 440 1.32 -11.57 -29.95
C GLY A 440 0.20 -12.17 -29.11
N ILE A 441 0.31 -12.11 -27.77
CA ILE A 441 -0.70 -12.61 -26.83
C ILE A 441 -1.35 -11.42 -26.12
N PRO A 442 -2.50 -10.94 -26.57
CA PRO A 442 -3.20 -9.83 -25.93
C PRO A 442 -3.57 -10.14 -24.48
N LEU A 443 -3.58 -9.10 -23.65
CA LEU A 443 -4.04 -9.19 -22.27
C LEU A 443 -5.49 -9.69 -22.21
N LYS A 444 -5.79 -10.39 -21.13
CA LYS A 444 -7.15 -10.71 -20.71
C LYS A 444 -7.58 -9.73 -19.62
N SER A 445 -8.86 -9.79 -19.21
CA SER A 445 -9.32 -9.02 -18.05
C SER A 445 -8.30 -9.08 -16.90
N LEU A 446 -7.91 -7.91 -16.39
CA LEU A 446 -6.91 -7.79 -15.30
C LEU A 446 -7.54 -7.82 -13.91
N GLY A 447 -8.86 -7.75 -13.81
CA GLY A 447 -9.60 -7.77 -12.56
C GLY A 447 -11.04 -7.32 -12.76
N VAL A 448 -11.74 -7.08 -11.66
CA VAL A 448 -13.14 -6.64 -11.70
C VAL A 448 -13.27 -5.18 -11.25
N HIS A 449 -13.99 -4.39 -12.05
CA HIS A 449 -14.36 -3.01 -11.74
C HIS A 449 -15.86 -2.90 -11.50
N GLU A 450 -16.24 -2.18 -10.48
CA GLU A 450 -17.59 -1.70 -10.21
C GLU A 450 -17.56 -0.58 -9.14
N HIS A 451 -18.68 0.13 -9.02
CA HIS A 451 -18.89 1.11 -7.96
C HIS A 451 -19.83 0.56 -6.88
N TRP A 452 -19.63 0.98 -5.63
CA TRP A 452 -20.53 0.65 -4.52
C TRP A 452 -21.92 1.29 -4.65
N ASN A 453 -22.88 0.77 -3.89
CA ASN A 453 -24.25 1.29 -3.87
C ASN A 453 -24.35 2.75 -3.38
N ASN A 454 -23.58 3.12 -2.37
CA ASN A 454 -23.47 4.47 -1.83
C ASN A 454 -22.32 4.58 -0.82
N SER A 455 -21.93 5.82 -0.49
CA SER A 455 -20.81 6.11 0.42
C SER A 455 -21.09 5.76 1.90
N THR A 456 -22.34 5.54 2.29
CA THR A 456 -22.70 5.16 3.66
C THR A 456 -22.52 3.66 3.87
N ASP A 457 -23.16 2.86 3.03
CA ASP A 457 -23.17 1.39 3.17
C ASP A 457 -21.93 0.74 2.60
N LYS A 458 -21.35 1.32 1.55
CA LYS A 458 -20.14 0.84 0.85
C LYS A 458 -20.27 -0.63 0.42
N GLN A 459 -21.45 -0.99 -0.16
CA GLN A 459 -21.75 -2.36 -0.55
C GLN A 459 -21.58 -2.54 -2.06
N TYR A 460 -20.80 -3.51 -2.44
CA TYR A 460 -20.59 -3.94 -3.82
C TYR A 460 -21.50 -5.13 -4.17
N SER A 461 -21.56 -5.52 -5.43
CA SER A 461 -22.50 -6.56 -5.91
C SER A 461 -22.34 -7.89 -5.17
N ARG A 462 -21.11 -8.31 -4.87
CA ARG A 462 -20.86 -9.54 -4.12
C ARG A 462 -21.27 -9.42 -2.65
N ASN A 463 -21.08 -8.25 -2.01
CA ASN A 463 -21.59 -8.00 -0.66
C ASN A 463 -23.12 -8.13 -0.58
N LEU A 464 -23.81 -7.73 -1.66
CA LEU A 464 -25.26 -7.78 -1.77
C LEU A 464 -25.78 -9.14 -2.25
N GLY A 465 -24.91 -10.02 -2.74
CA GLY A 465 -25.29 -11.28 -3.39
C GLY A 465 -26.00 -11.09 -4.72
N THR A 466 -25.74 -9.97 -5.42
CA THR A 466 -26.40 -9.61 -6.68
C THR A 466 -25.51 -9.83 -7.91
N GLY A 467 -24.24 -10.19 -7.73
CA GLY A 467 -23.28 -10.42 -8.81
C GLY A 467 -21.94 -10.95 -8.31
N ASP A 468 -21.05 -11.23 -9.25
CA ASP A 468 -19.70 -11.77 -9.01
C ASP A 468 -18.62 -10.67 -9.02
N GLY A 469 -18.98 -9.44 -8.66
CA GLY A 469 -18.09 -8.29 -8.64
C GLY A 469 -17.18 -8.23 -7.42
N ILE A 470 -17.03 -7.02 -6.86
CA ILE A 470 -16.17 -6.77 -5.71
C ILE A 470 -16.84 -7.27 -4.41
N GLU A 471 -16.03 -7.83 -3.51
CA GLU A 471 -16.38 -8.08 -2.12
C GLU A 471 -15.52 -7.18 -1.24
N LEU A 472 -16.11 -6.18 -0.60
CA LEU A 472 -15.42 -5.36 0.39
C LEU A 472 -15.59 -5.96 1.78
N VAL A 473 -14.49 -6.43 2.36
CA VAL A 473 -14.45 -6.94 3.74
C VAL A 473 -13.99 -5.83 4.67
N ASN A 474 -14.88 -5.38 5.55
CA ASN A 474 -14.63 -4.29 6.49
C ASN A 474 -14.10 -4.83 7.82
N VAL A 475 -12.87 -4.49 8.19
CA VAL A 475 -12.26 -4.78 9.49
C VAL A 475 -12.09 -3.46 10.24
N ILE A 476 -13.18 -3.00 10.88
CA ILE A 476 -13.22 -1.69 11.52
C ILE A 476 -13.11 -1.84 13.03
N LYS A 477 -12.07 -1.24 13.63
CA LYS A 477 -11.95 -1.08 15.08
C LYS A 477 -12.26 0.37 15.46
N ILE A 478 -13.52 0.65 15.78
CA ILE A 478 -13.92 1.95 16.30
C ILE A 478 -13.48 2.02 17.76
N THR A 479 -12.58 2.96 18.07
CA THR A 479 -12.34 3.34 19.47
C THR A 479 -13.54 4.16 19.92
N GLN A 480 -14.44 3.59 20.67
CA GLN A 480 -15.46 4.37 21.38
C GLN A 480 -14.73 5.27 22.39
N THR A 481 -14.71 6.58 22.12
CA THR A 481 -14.64 7.58 23.20
C THR A 481 -15.85 7.33 24.09
N ALA A 482 -15.61 7.20 25.38
CA ALA A 482 -16.59 6.82 26.37
C ALA A 482 -17.86 7.67 26.26
N VAL A 483 -18.94 7.09 25.71
CA VAL A 483 -20.31 7.31 26.09
C VAL A 483 -20.87 5.91 26.32
N GLU A 484 -21.19 5.65 27.58
CA GLU A 484 -21.83 4.41 27.99
C GLU A 484 -23.10 4.17 27.17
N ASN A 485 -23.08 3.12 26.34
CA ASN A 485 -24.28 2.36 26.03
C ASN A 485 -23.93 0.89 25.80
N SER A 486 -24.41 0.09 26.70
CA SER A 486 -24.35 -1.34 26.79
C SER A 486 -24.91 -2.02 25.54
N ASN A 487 -24.03 -2.66 24.74
CA ASN A 487 -24.19 -3.96 24.06
C ASN A 487 -23.00 -4.16 23.10
N ALA A 488 -21.74 -4.11 23.62
CA ALA A 488 -20.59 -4.61 22.88
C ALA A 488 -20.76 -6.12 22.71
N ASP A 489 -20.50 -6.65 21.52
CA ASP A 489 -20.48 -8.08 21.22
C ASP A 489 -19.53 -8.78 22.20
N LEU A 490 -20.10 -9.35 23.24
CA LEU A 490 -19.37 -10.19 24.17
C LEU A 490 -18.85 -11.42 23.42
N PRO A 491 -17.62 -11.88 23.68
CA PRO A 491 -17.07 -13.06 23.00
C PRO A 491 -18.05 -14.24 23.11
N LYS A 492 -18.40 -14.81 21.97
CA LYS A 492 -19.35 -15.96 21.94
C LYS A 492 -18.71 -17.26 22.44
N THR A 493 -17.37 -17.33 22.43
CA THR A 493 -16.59 -18.50 22.85
C THR A 493 -15.41 -18.08 23.71
N PHE A 494 -14.94 -18.99 24.56
CA PHE A 494 -13.65 -18.87 25.22
C PHE A 494 -12.54 -19.06 24.18
N ALA A 495 -11.48 -18.26 24.23
CA ALA A 495 -10.32 -18.41 23.36
C ALA A 495 -9.03 -18.06 24.09
N LEU A 496 -7.95 -18.75 23.75
CA LEU A 496 -6.58 -18.42 24.12
C LEU A 496 -5.79 -18.16 22.85
N PHE A 497 -5.22 -16.96 22.71
CA PHE A 497 -4.49 -16.56 21.51
C PHE A 497 -2.98 -16.82 21.65
N ALA A 498 -2.27 -16.83 20.54
CA ALA A 498 -0.82 -16.86 20.55
C ALA A 498 -0.26 -15.65 21.30
N ASN A 499 0.82 -15.85 22.02
CA ASN A 499 1.52 -14.75 22.67
C ASN A 499 2.27 -13.93 21.63
N TYR A 500 2.40 -12.63 21.87
CA TYR A 500 3.13 -11.75 21.00
C TYR A 500 3.99 -10.77 21.85
N PRO A 501 5.27 -10.57 21.44
CA PRO A 501 6.02 -11.29 20.42
C PRO A 501 6.24 -12.77 20.75
N ASN A 502 6.48 -13.62 19.72
CA ASN A 502 6.88 -15.02 19.87
C ASN A 502 7.70 -15.45 18.62
N PRO A 503 9.01 -15.63 18.68
CA PRO A 503 9.84 -15.61 19.89
C PRO A 503 9.85 -14.26 20.61
N PHE A 504 10.18 -14.26 21.93
CA PHE A 504 10.14 -13.06 22.75
C PHE A 504 11.40 -12.90 23.62
N ASN A 505 11.72 -11.64 24.02
CA ASN A 505 12.87 -11.27 24.86
C ASN A 505 12.61 -9.98 25.65
N PRO A 506 12.60 -9.97 26.96
CA PRO A 506 12.22 -11.07 27.86
C PRO A 506 10.71 -11.05 28.13
N THR A 507 9.92 -10.18 27.47
CA THR A 507 8.49 -9.97 27.73
C THR A 507 7.63 -10.31 26.52
N THR A 508 6.42 -10.83 26.80
CA THR A 508 5.41 -11.10 25.80
C THR A 508 4.01 -10.91 26.36
N THR A 509 3.04 -10.61 25.51
CA THR A 509 1.63 -10.45 25.87
C THR A 509 0.82 -11.66 25.43
N ILE A 510 0.01 -12.21 26.32
CA ILE A 510 -0.94 -13.29 26.04
C ILE A 510 -2.34 -12.70 26.07
N LYS A 511 -3.08 -12.81 24.95
CA LYS A 511 -4.48 -12.41 24.84
C LYS A 511 -5.41 -13.60 25.05
N TYR A 512 -6.60 -13.37 25.62
CA TYR A 512 -7.63 -14.40 25.81
C TYR A 512 -9.03 -13.79 25.85
N SER A 513 -10.03 -14.60 25.50
CA SER A 513 -11.44 -14.22 25.51
C SER A 513 -12.23 -15.06 26.51
N VAL A 514 -13.16 -14.41 27.21
CA VAL A 514 -14.08 -15.03 28.18
C VAL A 514 -15.49 -14.78 27.67
N SER A 515 -16.24 -15.85 27.33
CA SER A 515 -17.58 -15.73 26.75
C SER A 515 -18.70 -15.53 27.77
N LYS A 516 -18.45 -15.91 28.98
CA LYS A 516 -19.34 -15.73 30.14
C LYS A 516 -18.52 -15.67 31.41
N GLU A 517 -19.07 -15.03 32.45
CA GLU A 517 -18.39 -14.95 33.73
C GLU A 517 -17.87 -16.31 34.18
N SER A 518 -16.57 -16.41 34.44
CA SER A 518 -15.89 -17.65 34.78
C SER A 518 -14.64 -17.37 35.61
N PHE A 519 -14.26 -18.34 36.44
CA PHE A 519 -12.93 -18.32 37.06
C PHE A 519 -11.92 -18.76 36.01
N VAL A 520 -10.96 -17.88 35.73
CA VAL A 520 -9.93 -18.06 34.67
C VAL A 520 -8.57 -18.26 35.32
N THR A 521 -7.86 -19.31 34.89
CA THR A 521 -6.44 -19.47 35.20
C THR A 521 -5.61 -19.48 33.91
N ILE A 522 -4.50 -18.76 33.90
CA ILE A 522 -3.46 -18.88 32.87
C ILE A 522 -2.14 -19.17 33.56
N LYS A 523 -1.58 -20.32 33.27
CA LYS A 523 -0.32 -20.81 33.86
C LYS A 523 0.71 -21.12 32.78
N VAL A 524 1.97 -20.88 33.11
CA VAL A 524 3.11 -21.17 32.23
C VAL A 524 3.86 -22.39 32.76
N TYR A 525 4.27 -23.25 31.85
CA TYR A 525 4.99 -24.50 32.12
C TYR A 525 6.26 -24.61 31.28
N ASP A 526 7.26 -25.29 31.80
CA ASP A 526 8.40 -25.74 31.00
C ASP A 526 8.03 -26.97 30.14
N ILE A 527 8.98 -27.44 29.32
CA ILE A 527 8.78 -28.58 28.40
C ILE A 527 8.56 -29.92 29.12
N VAL A 528 8.89 -30.02 30.42
CA VAL A 528 8.65 -31.24 31.23
C VAL A 528 7.33 -31.12 32.02
N GLY A 529 6.58 -30.04 31.85
CA GLY A 529 5.27 -29.85 32.47
C GLY A 529 5.31 -29.25 33.89
N LYS A 530 6.48 -28.77 34.35
CA LYS A 530 6.59 -28.10 35.63
C LYS A 530 6.02 -26.67 35.51
N GLU A 531 5.12 -26.30 36.43
CA GLU A 531 4.59 -24.93 36.52
C GLU A 531 5.71 -23.94 36.85
N ILE A 532 5.85 -22.92 36.01
CA ILE A 532 6.85 -21.85 36.14
C ILE A 532 6.24 -20.58 36.69
N ALA A 533 5.01 -20.25 36.25
CA ALA A 533 4.31 -19.06 36.67
C ALA A 533 2.79 -19.22 36.54
N THR A 534 2.05 -18.55 37.42
CA THR A 534 0.60 -18.32 37.27
C THR A 534 0.41 -16.85 36.92
N LEU A 535 -0.06 -16.58 35.69
CA LEU A 535 -0.25 -15.24 35.16
C LEU A 535 -1.62 -14.65 35.48
N VAL A 536 -2.65 -15.53 35.49
CA VAL A 536 -4.04 -15.16 35.82
C VAL A 536 -4.59 -16.24 36.74
N SER A 537 -5.28 -15.83 37.79
CA SER A 537 -6.05 -16.71 38.69
C SER A 537 -7.14 -15.85 39.31
N ASP A 538 -8.22 -15.58 38.56
CA ASP A 538 -9.21 -14.61 38.94
C ASP A 538 -10.56 -14.87 38.27
N ARG A 539 -11.66 -14.34 38.84
CA ARG A 539 -12.99 -14.36 38.22
C ARG A 539 -13.07 -13.21 37.20
N LYS A 540 -13.39 -13.54 35.96
CA LYS A 540 -13.50 -12.59 34.84
C LYS A 540 -14.90 -12.61 34.27
N SER A 541 -15.49 -11.43 34.06
CA SER A 541 -16.74 -11.26 33.31
C SER A 541 -16.53 -11.61 31.82
N ALA A 542 -17.61 -11.71 31.04
CA ALA A 542 -17.48 -11.84 29.60
C ALA A 542 -16.71 -10.64 29.01
N GLY A 543 -15.72 -10.90 28.16
CA GLY A 543 -14.85 -9.85 27.60
C GLY A 543 -13.54 -10.39 27.04
N ASN A 544 -12.78 -9.50 26.40
CA ASN A 544 -11.43 -9.77 25.89
C ASN A 544 -10.40 -9.19 26.87
N TYR A 545 -9.35 -9.96 27.15
CA TYR A 545 -8.33 -9.65 28.15
C TYR A 545 -6.93 -9.89 27.62
N SER A 546 -5.96 -9.28 28.27
CA SER A 546 -4.55 -9.54 28.03
C SER A 546 -3.77 -9.62 29.33
N VAL A 547 -2.68 -10.37 29.34
CA VAL A 547 -1.73 -10.48 30.45
C VAL A 547 -0.31 -10.52 29.94
N ASN A 548 0.59 -9.78 30.59
CA ASN A 548 2.00 -9.76 30.25
C ASN A 548 2.75 -10.86 30.99
N PHE A 549 3.64 -11.55 30.27
CA PHE A 549 4.56 -12.53 30.82
C PHE A 549 5.99 -12.00 30.68
N ASN A 550 6.67 -11.81 31.80
CA ASN A 550 8.09 -11.45 31.84
C ASN A 550 8.92 -12.66 32.27
N ALA A 551 9.73 -13.17 31.34
CA ALA A 551 10.58 -14.33 31.52
C ALA A 551 12.07 -13.96 31.76
N GLY A 552 12.36 -12.74 32.24
CA GLY A 552 13.72 -12.22 32.45
C GLY A 552 14.65 -13.14 33.28
N ASN A 553 14.09 -13.95 34.18
CA ASN A 553 14.86 -14.91 35.01
C ASN A 553 14.85 -16.35 34.49
N LEU A 554 14.25 -16.60 33.30
CA LEU A 554 14.17 -17.94 32.71
C LEU A 554 15.23 -18.12 31.64
N PRO A 555 15.75 -19.35 31.41
CA PRO A 555 16.65 -19.63 30.29
C PRO A 555 15.92 -19.57 28.94
N SER A 556 16.67 -19.27 27.87
CA SER A 556 16.14 -19.42 26.50
C SER A 556 15.61 -20.82 26.27
N GLY A 557 14.46 -20.95 25.63
CA GLY A 557 13.82 -22.25 25.43
C GLY A 557 12.33 -22.15 25.12
N VAL A 558 11.73 -23.33 25.00
CA VAL A 558 10.29 -23.51 24.74
C VAL A 558 9.52 -23.59 26.06
N TYR A 559 8.45 -22.79 26.14
CA TYR A 559 7.50 -22.77 27.25
C TYR A 559 6.10 -23.04 26.71
N LEU A 560 5.23 -23.60 27.54
CA LEU A 560 3.83 -23.80 27.26
C LEU A 560 3.01 -22.93 28.21
N TYR A 561 1.99 -22.24 27.72
CA TYR A 561 1.01 -21.61 28.60
C TYR A 561 -0.37 -22.20 28.35
N ARG A 562 -1.15 -22.38 29.43
CA ARG A 562 -2.45 -23.05 29.41
C ARG A 562 -3.47 -22.18 30.11
N MET A 563 -4.56 -21.92 29.40
CA MET A 563 -5.76 -21.30 29.95
C MET A 563 -6.77 -22.38 30.34
N GLN A 564 -7.42 -22.18 31.49
CA GLN A 564 -8.60 -22.93 31.91
C GLN A 564 -9.68 -21.95 32.36
N ALA A 565 -10.91 -22.13 31.86
CA ALA A 565 -12.08 -21.35 32.23
C ALA A 565 -13.32 -22.28 32.23
N GLY A 566 -13.74 -22.74 33.42
CA GLY A 566 -14.75 -23.79 33.55
C GLY A 566 -14.30 -25.10 32.88
N SER A 567 -15.06 -25.59 31.90
CA SER A 567 -14.72 -26.77 31.08
C SER A 567 -13.79 -26.45 29.89
N PHE A 568 -13.61 -25.19 29.57
CA PHE A 568 -12.69 -24.79 28.49
C PHE A 568 -11.23 -24.93 28.94
N VAL A 569 -10.41 -25.60 28.11
CA VAL A 569 -8.97 -25.73 28.28
C VAL A 569 -8.30 -25.55 26.94
N SER A 570 -7.31 -24.69 26.89
CA SER A 570 -6.47 -24.46 25.70
C SER A 570 -5.02 -24.22 26.12
N ALA A 571 -4.07 -24.69 25.33
CA ALA A 571 -2.65 -24.47 25.56
C ALA A 571 -1.95 -24.06 24.29
N LYS A 572 -0.91 -23.23 24.43
CA LYS A 572 -0.10 -22.74 23.31
C LYS A 572 1.38 -22.73 23.68
N LYS A 573 2.23 -22.72 22.66
CA LYS A 573 3.69 -22.71 22.76
C LYS A 573 4.20 -21.25 22.68
N SER A 574 5.20 -20.94 23.50
CA SER A 574 5.99 -19.70 23.41
C SER A 574 7.48 -20.00 23.40
N ILE A 575 8.27 -19.19 22.71
CA ILE A 575 9.72 -19.37 22.55
C ILE A 575 10.41 -18.14 23.14
N LEU A 576 11.21 -18.33 24.18
CA LEU A 576 12.05 -17.30 24.76
C LEU A 576 13.43 -17.38 24.11
N LEU A 577 13.88 -16.27 23.53
CA LEU A 577 15.24 -16.08 23.02
C LEU A 577 15.89 -14.93 23.77
N LYS A 578 17.02 -15.17 24.41
CA LYS A 578 17.85 -14.14 25.06
C LYS A 578 19.12 -13.95 24.28
#